data_24cdad25022484c2ca8168310f9a8ea9
#
_entry.id   24cdad25022484c2ca8168310f9a8ea9
#
_cell.length_a   1.000
_cell.length_b   1.000
_cell.length_c   1.000
_cell.angle_alpha   90.00
_cell.angle_beta   90.00
_cell.angle_gamma   90.00
#
_symmetry.space_group_name_H-M   'P 1'
#
loop_
_entity.id
_entity.type
_entity.pdbx_description
1 polymer ?
#
loop_
_entity_poly.entity_id
_entity_poly.type
_entity_poly.pdbx_seq_one_letter_code
_entity_poly.pdbx_strand_id
1 'polypeptide(L)'
;MEEDGSTPSSEEAPKFSKWGTEIKRKVHKVSLEDADLFLKAQRKYAFKLMIGVVLCILGFSSVVCISTLAKQRVLPLSLKAGEALGAASLFILVAIAVVVFVTSHLAMNRFKYLRNEELELLYGVEGIVEKKKEEFHSNYTACLAFGIMLCILSILPPIFADGFFAPFIEIQGVSIQVEAQAQGLFVSLAPALMLLIVSAGVALIVYAIIVQSGFDVLLQTGEHTTDQKQADQIMQPIDSLFWISITIIYLLLSFWTGNWEYTWIIWAIAGLIYSLISTYIKYFKS
;
A
#
# COMPACT_ATOMS: atom_id res chain seq x y z
N MET A 1 60.87 -38.14 -5.96
CA MET A 1 60.27 -38.04 -4.65
C MET A 1 59.90 -36.59 -4.48
N GLU A 2 58.77 -36.22 -5.05
CA GLU A 2 58.20 -34.87 -5.04
C GLU A 2 56.91 -34.94 -4.25
N GLU A 3 56.89 -34.29 -3.14
CA GLU A 3 55.66 -34.09 -2.33
C GLU A 3 54.87 -32.94 -2.94
N ASP A 4 53.71 -33.29 -3.48
CA ASP A 4 52.70 -32.36 -3.96
C ASP A 4 51.96 -31.79 -2.74
N GLY A 5 52.31 -30.54 -2.40
CA GLY A 5 51.68 -29.77 -1.32
C GLY A 5 50.48 -28.96 -1.80
N SER A 6 49.40 -29.60 -2.18
CA SER A 6 48.12 -28.91 -2.38
C SER A 6 47.48 -28.59 -1.04
N THR A 7 47.59 -27.32 -0.60
CA THR A 7 46.80 -26.77 0.50
C THR A 7 45.32 -26.70 0.05
N PRO A 8 44.39 -27.26 0.81
CA PRO A 8 42.97 -27.08 0.52
C PRO A 8 42.55 -25.64 0.81
N SER A 9 41.90 -25.03 -0.20
CA SER A 9 41.22 -23.78 -0.07
C SER A 9 40.35 -23.72 1.17
N SER A 10 40.47 -22.63 1.91
CA SER A 10 39.70 -22.30 3.10
C SER A 10 38.19 -22.36 2.79
N GLU A 11 37.58 -23.50 3.06
CA GLU A 11 36.15 -23.64 3.22
C GLU A 11 35.74 -22.79 4.44
N GLU A 12 35.06 -21.68 4.22
CA GLU A 12 34.47 -20.88 5.29
C GLU A 12 33.57 -21.80 6.12
N ALA A 13 33.91 -21.97 7.39
CA ALA A 13 33.14 -22.74 8.33
C ALA A 13 31.70 -22.25 8.41
N PRO A 14 30.70 -23.13 8.37
CA PRO A 14 29.28 -22.73 8.42
C PRO A 14 29.02 -21.97 9.73
N LYS A 15 28.53 -20.74 9.63
CA LYS A 15 28.07 -19.96 10.78
C LYS A 15 26.84 -20.63 11.37
N PHE A 16 27.00 -21.36 12.46
CA PHE A 16 25.90 -21.98 13.19
C PHE A 16 24.96 -20.92 13.76
N SER A 17 23.67 -21.01 13.42
CA SER A 17 22.64 -20.26 14.12
C SER A 17 22.47 -20.84 15.54
N LYS A 18 22.21 -19.98 16.51
CA LYS A 18 22.03 -20.32 17.95
C LYS A 18 20.91 -21.35 18.21
N TRP A 19 20.15 -21.76 17.19
CA TRP A 19 19.01 -22.68 17.23
C TRP A 19 19.21 -23.96 16.42
N GLY A 20 20.42 -24.29 16.01
CA GLY A 20 20.77 -25.61 15.47
C GLY A 20 20.19 -25.98 14.10
N THR A 21 19.54 -25.08 13.40
CA THR A 21 19.07 -25.30 12.03
C THR A 21 20.04 -24.65 11.03
N GLU A 22 20.72 -25.48 10.22
CA GLU A 22 21.46 -25.00 9.05
C GLU A 22 20.44 -24.39 8.05
N ILE A 23 20.40 -23.06 7.99
CA ILE A 23 19.67 -22.39 6.92
C ILE A 23 20.52 -22.53 5.67
N LYS A 24 20.21 -23.51 4.82
CA LYS A 24 20.80 -23.65 3.49
C LYS A 24 20.53 -22.36 2.71
N ARG A 25 21.55 -21.52 2.53
CA ARG A 25 21.44 -20.32 1.71
C ARG A 25 21.27 -20.72 0.26
N LYS A 26 20.11 -20.48 -0.31
CA LYS A 26 19.90 -20.55 -1.75
C LYS A 26 20.27 -19.20 -2.34
N VAL A 27 21.46 -19.09 -2.89
CA VAL A 27 21.88 -17.92 -3.66
C VAL A 27 21.40 -18.09 -5.09
N HIS A 28 20.62 -17.13 -5.58
CA HIS A 28 20.10 -17.16 -6.94
C HIS A 28 20.87 -16.19 -7.82
N LYS A 29 21.46 -16.71 -8.92
CA LYS A 29 22.18 -15.87 -9.89
C LYS A 29 21.18 -15.21 -10.82
N VAL A 30 21.20 -13.88 -10.88
CA VAL A 30 20.30 -13.07 -11.69
C VAL A 30 21.03 -12.50 -12.89
N SER A 31 20.55 -12.84 -14.08
CA SER A 31 21.05 -12.30 -15.34
C SER A 31 20.43 -10.92 -15.63
N LEU A 32 21.01 -10.17 -16.57
CA LEU A 32 20.47 -8.89 -17.03
C LEU A 32 19.06 -9.05 -17.64
N GLU A 33 18.83 -10.15 -18.34
CA GLU A 33 17.53 -10.46 -18.96
C GLU A 33 16.45 -10.71 -17.89
N ASP A 34 16.79 -11.48 -16.84
CA ASP A 34 15.89 -11.75 -15.70
C ASP A 34 15.55 -10.47 -14.94
N ALA A 35 16.56 -9.61 -14.70
CA ALA A 35 16.36 -8.32 -14.05
C ALA A 35 15.43 -7.41 -14.88
N ASP A 36 15.60 -7.34 -16.19
CA ASP A 36 14.73 -6.55 -17.08
C ASP A 36 13.31 -7.10 -17.15
N LEU A 37 13.15 -8.41 -17.20
CA LEU A 37 11.83 -9.06 -17.17
C LEU A 37 11.12 -8.78 -15.86
N PHE A 38 11.84 -8.84 -14.73
CA PHE A 38 11.29 -8.52 -13.43
C PHE A 38 10.86 -7.04 -13.33
N LEU A 39 11.72 -6.10 -13.73
CA LEU A 39 11.38 -4.67 -13.68
C LEU A 39 10.18 -4.32 -14.58
N LYS A 40 10.08 -4.92 -15.77
CA LYS A 40 8.90 -4.78 -16.64
C LYS A 40 7.64 -5.36 -15.99
N ALA A 41 7.74 -6.53 -15.34
CA ALA A 41 6.64 -7.13 -14.63
C ALA A 41 6.22 -6.28 -13.41
N GLN A 42 7.19 -5.73 -12.68
CA GLN A 42 6.97 -4.86 -11.53
C GLN A 42 6.22 -3.56 -11.91
N ARG A 43 6.60 -2.94 -13.04
CA ARG A 43 5.86 -1.77 -13.55
C ARG A 43 4.41 -2.10 -13.93
N LYS A 44 4.19 -3.24 -14.59
CA LYS A 44 2.82 -3.72 -14.91
C LYS A 44 2.02 -4.02 -13.64
N TYR A 45 2.66 -4.61 -12.65
CA TYR A 45 2.07 -4.88 -11.34
C TYR A 45 1.69 -3.58 -10.63
N ALA A 46 2.60 -2.59 -10.58
CA ALA A 46 2.36 -1.28 -10.00
C ALA A 46 1.14 -0.59 -10.64
N PHE A 47 1.06 -0.60 -11.98
CA PHE A 47 -0.05 0.00 -12.71
C PHE A 47 -1.40 -0.69 -12.40
N LYS A 48 -1.44 -2.02 -12.36
CA LYS A 48 -2.64 -2.76 -12.00
C LYS A 48 -3.07 -2.51 -10.56
N LEU A 49 -2.11 -2.49 -9.63
CA LEU A 49 -2.39 -2.22 -8.23
C LEU A 49 -2.94 -0.80 -8.03
N MET A 50 -2.35 0.18 -8.71
CA MET A 50 -2.84 1.55 -8.77
C MET A 50 -4.31 1.61 -9.21
N ILE A 51 -4.67 0.92 -10.31
CA ILE A 51 -6.05 0.85 -10.79
C ILE A 51 -6.96 0.22 -9.73
N GLY A 52 -6.55 -0.87 -9.10
CA GLY A 52 -7.35 -1.51 -8.04
C GLY A 52 -7.64 -0.58 -6.87
N VAL A 53 -6.65 0.18 -6.41
CA VAL A 53 -6.81 1.17 -5.33
C VAL A 53 -7.76 2.30 -5.76
N VAL A 54 -7.59 2.82 -6.98
CA VAL A 54 -8.49 3.84 -7.55
C VAL A 54 -9.93 3.32 -7.59
N LEU A 55 -10.17 2.11 -8.06
CA LEU A 55 -11.51 1.52 -8.10
C LEU A 55 -12.16 1.40 -6.72
N CYS A 56 -11.38 1.04 -5.69
CA CYS A 56 -11.89 1.01 -4.32
C CYS A 56 -12.35 2.40 -3.85
N ILE A 57 -11.54 3.44 -4.08
CA ILE A 57 -11.88 4.81 -3.66
C ILE A 57 -13.06 5.35 -4.47
N LEU A 58 -13.09 5.08 -5.78
CA LEU A 58 -14.21 5.43 -6.66
C LEU A 58 -15.51 4.73 -6.23
N GLY A 59 -15.43 3.51 -5.68
CA GLY A 59 -16.58 2.82 -5.09
C GLY A 59 -17.22 3.64 -3.98
N PHE A 60 -16.43 4.15 -3.03
CA PHE A 60 -16.96 5.03 -1.98
C PHE A 60 -17.47 6.37 -2.51
N SER A 61 -16.75 6.99 -3.46
CA SER A 61 -17.19 8.23 -4.11
C SER A 61 -18.52 8.05 -4.84
N SER A 62 -18.74 6.90 -5.49
CA SER A 62 -20.00 6.60 -6.20
C SER A 62 -21.20 6.51 -5.27
N VAL A 63 -21.04 5.96 -4.06
CA VAL A 63 -22.11 5.93 -3.03
C VAL A 63 -22.53 7.36 -2.67
N VAL A 64 -21.55 8.21 -2.36
CA VAL A 64 -21.81 9.61 -2.00
C VAL A 64 -22.46 10.35 -3.17
N CYS A 65 -21.97 10.17 -4.38
CA CYS A 65 -22.46 10.84 -5.56
C CYS A 65 -23.92 10.43 -5.88
N ILE A 66 -24.21 9.13 -5.98
CA ILE A 66 -25.55 8.62 -6.37
C ILE A 66 -26.58 8.95 -5.28
N SER A 67 -26.27 8.76 -4.00
CA SER A 67 -27.20 9.07 -2.91
C SER A 67 -27.49 10.56 -2.82
N THR A 68 -26.48 11.43 -3.05
CA THR A 68 -26.67 12.88 -3.10
C THR A 68 -27.55 13.29 -4.27
N LEU A 69 -27.31 12.79 -5.47
CA LEU A 69 -28.11 13.11 -6.66
C LEU A 69 -29.55 12.66 -6.52
N ALA A 70 -29.80 11.51 -5.88
CA ALA A 70 -31.16 11.04 -5.57
C ALA A 70 -31.82 11.93 -4.49
N LYS A 71 -31.09 12.33 -3.43
CA LYS A 71 -31.59 13.21 -2.36
C LYS A 71 -31.98 14.58 -2.91
N GLN A 72 -31.19 15.13 -3.80
CA GLN A 72 -31.43 16.44 -4.44
C GLN A 72 -32.45 16.37 -5.60
N ARG A 73 -33.06 15.19 -5.85
CA ARG A 73 -34.02 14.95 -6.94
C ARG A 73 -33.50 15.29 -8.35
N VAL A 74 -32.17 15.27 -8.52
CA VAL A 74 -31.54 15.40 -9.86
C VAL A 74 -31.76 14.12 -10.66
N LEU A 75 -31.69 12.96 -9.97
CA LEU A 75 -32.08 11.68 -10.54
C LEU A 75 -33.56 11.42 -10.24
N PRO A 76 -34.37 10.89 -11.22
CA PRO A 76 -35.77 10.54 -11.01
C PRO A 76 -35.89 9.23 -10.20
N LEU A 77 -35.23 9.13 -9.06
CA LEU A 77 -35.15 7.97 -8.19
C LEU A 77 -35.67 8.31 -6.80
N SER A 78 -36.32 7.34 -6.15
CA SER A 78 -36.57 7.48 -4.69
C SER A 78 -35.27 7.45 -3.92
N LEU A 79 -35.21 8.09 -2.74
CA LEU A 79 -34.01 8.13 -1.89
C LEU A 79 -33.49 6.72 -1.60
N LYS A 80 -34.38 5.78 -1.24
CA LYS A 80 -34.04 4.38 -0.99
C LYS A 80 -33.45 3.68 -2.22
N ALA A 81 -33.96 3.96 -3.41
CA ALA A 81 -33.41 3.41 -4.65
C ALA A 81 -32.03 4.00 -4.96
N GLY A 82 -31.81 5.28 -4.70
CA GLY A 82 -30.49 5.92 -4.84
C GLY A 82 -29.44 5.33 -3.89
N GLU A 83 -29.79 5.13 -2.63
CA GLU A 83 -28.91 4.47 -1.65
C GLU A 83 -28.58 3.03 -2.04
N ALA A 84 -29.58 2.26 -2.49
CA ALA A 84 -29.37 0.88 -2.93
C ALA A 84 -28.47 0.80 -4.18
N LEU A 85 -28.66 1.69 -5.17
CA LEU A 85 -27.80 1.78 -6.35
C LEU A 85 -26.37 2.22 -5.99
N GLY A 86 -26.24 3.17 -5.07
CA GLY A 86 -24.93 3.58 -4.54
C GLY A 86 -24.20 2.40 -3.89
N ALA A 87 -24.88 1.67 -3.02
CA ALA A 87 -24.31 0.47 -2.39
C ALA A 87 -23.97 -0.62 -3.43
N ALA A 88 -24.83 -0.87 -4.40
CA ALA A 88 -24.58 -1.84 -5.48
C ALA A 88 -23.34 -1.44 -6.31
N SER A 89 -23.19 -0.16 -6.66
CA SER A 89 -22.02 0.34 -7.39
C SER A 89 -20.71 0.16 -6.60
N LEU A 90 -20.73 0.38 -5.29
CA LEU A 90 -19.59 0.12 -4.40
C LEU A 90 -19.17 -1.34 -4.48
N PHE A 91 -20.11 -2.27 -4.27
CA PHE A 91 -19.78 -3.70 -4.28
C PHE A 91 -19.26 -4.17 -5.64
N ILE A 92 -19.83 -3.68 -6.75
CA ILE A 92 -19.37 -4.00 -8.10
C ILE A 92 -17.92 -3.50 -8.29
N LEU A 93 -17.62 -2.25 -7.96
CA LEU A 93 -16.29 -1.66 -8.13
C LEU A 93 -15.25 -2.35 -7.24
N VAL A 94 -15.60 -2.65 -5.98
CA VAL A 94 -14.73 -3.40 -5.06
C VAL A 94 -14.51 -4.83 -5.57
N ALA A 95 -15.52 -5.51 -6.07
CA ALA A 95 -15.36 -6.85 -6.64
C ALA A 95 -14.37 -6.85 -7.83
N ILE A 96 -14.49 -5.87 -8.74
CA ILE A 96 -13.54 -5.71 -9.85
C ILE A 96 -12.12 -5.42 -9.29
N ALA A 97 -11.98 -4.54 -8.30
CA ALA A 97 -10.70 -4.23 -7.67
C ALA A 97 -10.04 -5.48 -7.05
N VAL A 98 -10.82 -6.31 -6.35
CA VAL A 98 -10.32 -7.58 -5.78
C VAL A 98 -9.82 -8.51 -6.88
N VAL A 99 -10.54 -8.67 -7.98
CA VAL A 99 -10.07 -9.48 -9.12
C VAL A 99 -8.76 -8.93 -9.68
N VAL A 100 -8.62 -7.61 -9.81
CA VAL A 100 -7.37 -6.96 -10.26
C VAL A 100 -6.22 -7.22 -9.28
N PHE A 101 -6.46 -7.15 -7.97
CA PHE A 101 -5.44 -7.44 -6.95
C PHE A 101 -5.00 -8.89 -6.99
N VAL A 102 -5.94 -9.84 -6.99
CA VAL A 102 -5.65 -11.28 -7.00
C VAL A 102 -4.87 -11.67 -8.26
N THR A 103 -5.35 -11.26 -9.44
CA THR A 103 -4.69 -11.59 -10.71
C THR A 103 -3.29 -10.95 -10.81
N SER A 104 -3.12 -9.75 -10.26
CA SER A 104 -1.83 -9.06 -10.24
C SER A 104 -0.84 -9.75 -9.32
N HIS A 105 -1.30 -10.17 -8.13
CA HIS A 105 -0.48 -10.90 -7.16
C HIS A 105 -0.04 -12.26 -7.71
N LEU A 106 -0.97 -13.01 -8.32
CA LEU A 106 -0.65 -14.31 -8.94
C LEU A 106 0.38 -14.17 -10.07
N ALA A 107 0.28 -13.12 -10.88
CA ALA A 107 1.26 -12.86 -11.93
C ALA A 107 2.67 -12.58 -11.39
N MET A 108 2.76 -12.03 -10.16
CA MET A 108 4.02 -11.71 -9.50
C MET A 108 4.63 -12.88 -8.73
N ASN A 109 3.85 -13.95 -8.45
CA ASN A 109 4.31 -15.12 -7.71
C ASN A 109 5.50 -15.84 -8.38
N ARG A 110 5.62 -15.80 -9.69
CA ARG A 110 6.77 -16.37 -10.44
C ARG A 110 8.12 -15.73 -10.06
N PHE A 111 8.09 -14.50 -9.52
CA PHE A 111 9.28 -13.77 -9.08
C PHE A 111 9.46 -13.78 -7.56
N LYS A 112 8.71 -14.62 -6.83
CA LYS A 112 8.77 -14.69 -5.38
C LYS A 112 10.18 -15.04 -4.86
N TYR A 113 10.95 -15.82 -5.62
CA TYR A 113 12.33 -16.17 -5.30
C TYR A 113 13.24 -14.93 -5.19
N LEU A 114 13.03 -13.91 -6.05
CA LEU A 114 13.81 -12.68 -6.01
C LEU A 114 13.61 -11.87 -4.71
N ARG A 115 12.45 -12.02 -4.06
CA ARG A 115 12.15 -11.35 -2.79
C ARG A 115 12.67 -12.10 -1.57
N ASN A 116 12.64 -13.43 -1.62
CA ASN A 116 12.84 -14.27 -0.43
C ASN A 116 14.24 -14.88 -0.35
N GLU A 117 14.95 -15.00 -1.47
CA GLU A 117 16.28 -15.62 -1.53
C GLU A 117 17.38 -14.56 -1.64
N GLU A 118 18.60 -14.92 -1.27
CA GLU A 118 19.78 -14.08 -1.53
C GLU A 118 20.03 -14.03 -3.03
N LEU A 119 20.30 -12.84 -3.57
CA LEU A 119 20.56 -12.65 -5.00
C LEU A 119 22.04 -12.35 -5.21
N GLU A 120 22.63 -13.04 -6.16
CA GLU A 120 23.95 -12.73 -6.72
C GLU A 120 23.74 -12.17 -8.14
N LEU A 121 23.91 -10.85 -8.28
CA LEU A 121 23.82 -10.21 -9.58
C LEU A 121 25.07 -10.57 -10.41
N LEU A 122 24.89 -11.03 -11.65
CA LEU A 122 26.00 -11.29 -12.57
C LEU A 122 26.77 -9.99 -12.86
N TYR A 123 28.04 -10.14 -13.21
CA TYR A 123 28.94 -9.02 -13.47
C TYR A 123 28.32 -7.96 -14.39
N GLY A 124 28.30 -6.71 -13.93
CA GLY A 124 27.78 -5.54 -14.67
C GLY A 124 26.26 -5.33 -14.57
N VAL A 125 25.47 -6.29 -14.04
CA VAL A 125 24.01 -6.13 -13.89
C VAL A 125 23.68 -5.10 -12.84
N GLU A 126 24.43 -5.09 -11.73
CA GLU A 126 24.24 -4.14 -10.61
C GLU A 126 24.32 -2.68 -11.08
N GLY A 127 25.40 -2.29 -11.77
CA GLY A 127 25.57 -0.94 -12.29
C GLY A 127 24.50 -0.51 -13.31
N ILE A 128 23.97 -1.46 -14.11
CA ILE A 128 22.88 -1.16 -15.05
C ILE A 128 21.56 -0.92 -14.29
N VAL A 129 21.27 -1.73 -13.27
CA VAL A 129 20.06 -1.58 -12.44
C VAL A 129 20.13 -0.30 -11.62
N GLU A 130 21.29 0.02 -11.06
CA GLU A 130 21.53 1.25 -10.31
C GLU A 130 21.32 2.50 -11.18
N LYS A 131 21.88 2.52 -12.38
CA LYS A 131 21.64 3.60 -13.34
C LYS A 131 20.16 3.78 -13.67
N LYS A 132 19.42 2.68 -13.91
CA LYS A 132 17.97 2.74 -14.14
C LYS A 132 17.20 3.24 -12.92
N LYS A 133 17.64 2.92 -11.72
CA LYS A 133 17.09 3.43 -10.46
C LYS A 133 17.30 4.94 -10.35
N GLU A 134 18.49 5.45 -10.65
CA GLU A 134 18.79 6.89 -10.68
C GLU A 134 17.95 7.64 -11.71
N GLU A 135 17.84 7.11 -12.93
CA GLU A 135 16.97 7.68 -13.97
C GLU A 135 15.49 7.75 -13.51
N PHE A 136 15.02 6.74 -12.77
CA PHE A 136 13.66 6.73 -12.23
C PHE A 136 13.50 7.63 -10.99
N HIS A 137 14.57 7.93 -10.25
CA HIS A 137 14.53 8.66 -8.98
C HIS A 137 13.86 10.04 -9.10
N SER A 138 14.11 10.76 -10.18
CA SER A 138 13.44 12.06 -10.44
C SER A 138 11.93 11.87 -10.60
N ASN A 139 11.50 10.87 -11.37
CA ASN A 139 10.08 10.55 -11.56
C ASN A 139 9.43 10.05 -10.26
N TYR A 140 10.15 9.25 -9.46
CA TYR A 140 9.71 8.79 -8.16
C TYR A 140 9.40 9.96 -7.23
N THR A 141 10.36 10.88 -7.07
CA THR A 141 10.23 12.05 -6.20
C THR A 141 9.10 12.96 -6.67
N ALA A 142 8.98 13.18 -7.98
CA ALA A 142 7.89 13.97 -8.55
C ALA A 142 6.52 13.33 -8.30
N CYS A 143 6.35 12.04 -8.58
CA CYS A 143 5.09 11.33 -8.33
C CYS A 143 4.71 11.34 -6.85
N LEU A 144 5.68 11.17 -5.96
CA LEU A 144 5.45 11.20 -4.51
C LEU A 144 5.03 12.60 -4.05
N ALA A 145 5.77 13.65 -4.46
CA ALA A 145 5.47 15.03 -4.09
C ALA A 145 4.11 15.48 -4.61
N PHE A 146 3.80 15.23 -5.89
CA PHE A 146 2.50 15.57 -6.49
C PHE A 146 1.37 14.74 -5.86
N GLY A 147 1.60 13.47 -5.57
CA GLY A 147 0.62 12.62 -4.90
C GLY A 147 0.25 13.14 -3.51
N ILE A 148 1.25 13.50 -2.69
CA ILE A 148 1.04 14.09 -1.36
C ILE A 148 0.33 15.45 -1.49
N MET A 149 0.78 16.29 -2.42
CA MET A 149 0.16 17.60 -2.67
C MET A 149 -1.33 17.44 -3.02
N LEU A 150 -1.69 16.51 -3.91
CA LEU A 150 -3.10 16.25 -4.27
C LEU A 150 -3.91 15.76 -3.07
N CYS A 151 -3.35 14.88 -2.23
CA CYS A 151 -4.02 14.42 -1.02
C CYS A 151 -4.30 15.57 -0.04
N ILE A 152 -3.37 16.50 0.13
CA ILE A 152 -3.57 17.68 0.97
C ILE A 152 -4.60 18.63 0.35
N LEU A 153 -4.48 18.94 -0.94
CA LEU A 153 -5.40 19.83 -1.65
C LEU A 153 -6.83 19.27 -1.77
N SER A 154 -6.99 17.95 -1.61
CA SER A 154 -8.31 17.30 -1.67
C SER A 154 -9.28 17.79 -0.59
N ILE A 155 -8.78 18.38 0.48
CA ILE A 155 -9.60 18.95 1.58
C ILE A 155 -10.27 20.26 1.16
N LEU A 156 -9.76 20.94 0.12
CA LEU A 156 -10.28 22.24 -0.31
C LEU A 156 -11.76 22.22 -0.77
N PRO A 157 -12.23 21.25 -1.60
CA PRO A 157 -13.62 21.24 -2.04
C PRO A 157 -14.66 21.31 -0.91
N PRO A 158 -14.60 20.49 0.16
CA PRO A 158 -15.52 20.64 1.30
C PRO A 158 -15.41 21.98 2.01
N ILE A 159 -14.19 22.49 2.24
CA ILE A 159 -13.99 23.79 2.92
C ILE A 159 -14.58 24.93 2.11
N PHE A 160 -14.35 24.97 0.79
CA PHE A 160 -14.91 26.00 -0.08
C PHE A 160 -16.42 25.87 -0.22
N ALA A 161 -16.96 24.64 -0.18
CA ALA A 161 -18.38 24.39 -0.27
C ALA A 161 -19.12 25.05 0.91
N ASP A 162 -18.63 24.88 2.15
CA ASP A 162 -19.28 25.41 3.34
C ASP A 162 -19.00 26.89 3.61
N GLY A 163 -17.76 27.34 3.35
CA GLY A 163 -17.28 28.65 3.80
C GLY A 163 -17.38 29.76 2.75
N PHE A 164 -17.15 29.44 1.47
CA PHE A 164 -16.99 30.47 0.45
C PHE A 164 -18.28 30.79 -0.31
N PHE A 165 -19.13 29.81 -0.52
CA PHE A 165 -20.40 30.02 -1.25
C PHE A 165 -21.55 30.50 -0.38
N ALA A 166 -21.55 30.21 0.94
CA ALA A 166 -22.59 30.65 1.85
C ALA A 166 -22.73 32.20 1.94
N PRO A 167 -21.66 32.97 2.13
CA PRO A 167 -21.77 34.45 2.25
C PRO A 167 -22.03 35.17 0.92
N PHE A 168 -21.71 34.60 -0.23
CA PHE A 168 -21.91 35.23 -1.54
C PHE A 168 -23.39 35.32 -1.95
N ILE A 169 -24.24 34.45 -1.44
CA ILE A 169 -25.67 34.39 -1.77
C ILE A 169 -26.48 35.39 -0.95
N GLU A 170 -26.00 35.76 0.23
CA GLU A 170 -26.66 36.72 1.12
C GLU A 170 -26.64 38.16 0.60
N ILE A 171 -25.74 38.48 -0.36
CA ILE A 171 -25.52 39.83 -0.87
C ILE A 171 -26.35 40.16 -2.13
N GLN A 172 -26.82 39.17 -2.89
CA GLN A 172 -27.43 39.46 -4.21
C GLN A 172 -28.95 39.36 -4.33
N GLY A 173 -29.73 39.09 -3.34
CA GLY A 173 -31.20 39.30 -3.31
C GLY A 173 -32.05 38.87 -4.52
N VAL A 174 -31.50 38.15 -5.50
CA VAL A 174 -32.19 37.74 -6.74
C VAL A 174 -32.10 36.24 -6.97
N SER A 175 -33.24 35.63 -7.19
CA SER A 175 -33.43 34.18 -7.55
C SER A 175 -32.99 33.14 -6.52
N ILE A 176 -33.40 33.27 -5.30
CA ILE A 176 -33.02 32.51 -4.10
C ILE A 176 -33.21 30.96 -4.27
N GLN A 177 -34.13 30.50 -5.10
CA GLN A 177 -34.43 29.05 -5.15
C GLN A 177 -33.51 28.23 -6.04
N VAL A 178 -33.13 28.73 -7.20
CA VAL A 178 -32.24 28.00 -8.13
C VAL A 178 -30.80 28.00 -7.63
N GLU A 179 -30.34 29.10 -7.07
CA GLU A 179 -29.00 29.24 -6.49
C GLU A 179 -28.86 28.39 -5.22
N ALA A 180 -29.88 28.39 -4.34
CA ALA A 180 -29.89 27.55 -3.14
C ALA A 180 -29.86 26.04 -3.45
N GLN A 181 -30.53 25.60 -4.54
CA GLN A 181 -30.50 24.22 -4.97
C GLN A 181 -29.13 23.84 -5.57
N ALA A 182 -28.54 24.69 -6.39
CA ALA A 182 -27.22 24.48 -6.98
C ALA A 182 -26.13 24.45 -5.88
N GLN A 183 -26.20 25.35 -4.90
CA GLN A 183 -25.32 25.37 -3.75
C GLN A 183 -25.46 24.11 -2.90
N GLY A 184 -26.69 23.72 -2.57
CA GLY A 184 -26.95 22.50 -1.82
C GLY A 184 -26.43 21.24 -2.53
N LEU A 185 -26.47 21.22 -3.88
CA LEU A 185 -25.90 20.16 -4.69
C LEU A 185 -24.36 20.16 -4.58
N PHE A 186 -23.73 21.33 -4.74
CA PHE A 186 -22.26 21.46 -4.66
C PHE A 186 -21.72 21.07 -3.29
N VAL A 187 -22.30 21.57 -2.20
CA VAL A 187 -21.93 21.22 -0.82
C VAL A 187 -22.04 19.72 -0.60
N SER A 188 -23.13 19.12 -1.08
CA SER A 188 -23.37 17.69 -0.89
C SER A 188 -22.49 16.79 -1.77
N LEU A 189 -21.97 17.29 -2.93
CA LEU A 189 -21.06 16.56 -3.82
C LEU A 189 -19.57 16.81 -3.49
N ALA A 190 -19.26 17.83 -2.71
CA ALA A 190 -17.88 18.17 -2.35
C ALA A 190 -17.10 16.99 -1.73
N PRO A 191 -17.68 16.14 -0.84
CA PRO A 191 -17.00 14.94 -0.35
C PRO A 191 -16.70 13.91 -1.46
N ALA A 192 -17.58 13.77 -2.46
CA ALA A 192 -17.32 12.88 -3.58
C ALA A 192 -16.14 13.42 -4.44
N LEU A 193 -16.08 14.72 -4.67
CA LEU A 193 -14.98 15.36 -5.38
C LEU A 193 -13.66 15.24 -4.60
N MET A 194 -13.69 15.41 -3.28
CA MET A 194 -12.56 15.15 -2.40
C MET A 194 -12.01 13.74 -2.61
N LEU A 195 -12.87 12.72 -2.59
CA LEU A 195 -12.46 11.32 -2.80
C LEU A 195 -11.86 11.09 -4.19
N LEU A 196 -12.35 11.77 -5.22
CA LEU A 196 -11.76 11.70 -6.57
C LEU A 196 -10.33 12.25 -6.60
N ILE A 197 -10.10 13.39 -5.96
CA ILE A 197 -8.75 14.00 -5.89
C ILE A 197 -7.82 13.13 -5.07
N VAL A 198 -8.26 12.62 -3.90
CA VAL A 198 -7.50 11.66 -3.09
C VAL A 198 -7.13 10.42 -3.90
N SER A 199 -8.08 9.89 -4.68
CA SER A 199 -7.86 8.72 -5.52
C SER A 199 -6.68 8.93 -6.49
N ALA A 200 -6.60 10.10 -7.14
CA ALA A 200 -5.50 10.44 -8.03
C ALA A 200 -4.17 10.59 -7.26
N GLY A 201 -4.18 11.23 -6.09
CA GLY A 201 -3.00 11.37 -5.24
C GLY A 201 -2.45 10.02 -4.78
N VAL A 202 -3.31 9.17 -4.22
CA VAL A 202 -2.94 7.83 -3.77
C VAL A 202 -2.46 6.95 -4.93
N ALA A 203 -3.07 7.07 -6.11
CA ALA A 203 -2.65 6.35 -7.31
C ALA A 203 -1.18 6.63 -7.67
N LEU A 204 -0.77 7.90 -7.67
CA LEU A 204 0.61 8.30 -7.94
C LEU A 204 1.58 7.76 -6.88
N ILE A 205 1.23 7.86 -5.60
CA ILE A 205 2.04 7.39 -4.48
C ILE A 205 2.24 5.86 -4.58
N VAL A 206 1.16 5.11 -4.76
CA VAL A 206 1.20 3.64 -4.86
C VAL A 206 2.05 3.19 -6.05
N TYR A 207 1.87 3.82 -7.22
CA TYR A 207 2.68 3.52 -8.40
C TYR A 207 4.17 3.76 -8.15
N ALA A 208 4.52 4.92 -7.60
CA ALA A 208 5.90 5.31 -7.33
C ALA A 208 6.59 4.33 -6.36
N ILE A 209 5.95 4.05 -5.22
CA ILE A 209 6.50 3.15 -4.19
C ILE A 209 6.72 1.74 -4.73
N ILE A 210 5.77 1.19 -5.49
CA ILE A 210 5.87 -0.18 -6.00
C ILE A 210 6.97 -0.31 -7.06
N VAL A 211 7.11 0.68 -7.96
CA VAL A 211 8.19 0.65 -8.95
C VAL A 211 9.55 0.79 -8.27
N GLN A 212 9.68 1.70 -7.30
CA GLN A 212 10.91 1.88 -6.52
C GLN A 212 11.30 0.60 -5.77
N SER A 213 10.34 -0.04 -5.09
CA SER A 213 10.56 -1.33 -4.40
C SER A 213 11.09 -2.43 -5.33
N GLY A 214 10.78 -2.39 -6.62
CA GLY A 214 11.35 -3.33 -7.60
C GLY A 214 12.86 -3.19 -7.77
N PHE A 215 13.39 -1.97 -7.78
CA PHE A 215 14.82 -1.72 -7.80
C PHE A 215 15.48 -2.14 -6.49
N ASP A 216 14.82 -1.84 -5.35
CA ASP A 216 15.35 -2.17 -4.02
C ASP A 216 15.44 -3.69 -3.78
N VAL A 217 14.50 -4.46 -4.36
CA VAL A 217 14.56 -5.93 -4.35
C VAL A 217 15.78 -6.45 -5.10
N LEU A 218 16.07 -5.94 -6.31
CA LEU A 218 17.22 -6.39 -7.11
C LEU A 218 18.55 -5.98 -6.50
N LEU A 219 18.66 -4.74 -6.04
CA LEU A 219 19.89 -4.22 -5.42
C LEU A 219 20.06 -4.65 -3.96
N GLN A 220 19.11 -5.40 -3.42
CA GLN A 220 19.07 -5.81 -2.01
C GLN A 220 19.32 -4.64 -1.04
N THR A 221 18.71 -3.48 -1.35
CA THR A 221 18.83 -2.25 -0.55
C THR A 221 17.56 -2.00 0.27
N GLY A 222 17.65 -1.15 1.30
CA GLY A 222 16.53 -0.79 2.16
C GLY A 222 16.00 -1.99 2.95
N GLU A 223 14.69 -2.24 2.86
CA GLU A 223 14.01 -3.35 3.56
C GLU A 223 14.33 -4.74 2.96
N HIS A 224 15.05 -4.80 1.84
CA HIS A 224 15.39 -6.04 1.14
C HIS A 224 16.84 -6.47 1.35
N THR A 225 17.55 -5.87 2.30
CA THR A 225 18.91 -6.27 2.68
C THR A 225 18.93 -7.72 3.16
N THR A 226 20.01 -8.44 2.89
CA THR A 226 20.17 -9.86 3.26
C THR A 226 19.90 -10.10 4.74
N ASP A 227 20.40 -9.22 5.62
CA ASP A 227 20.20 -9.33 7.07
C ASP A 227 18.73 -9.11 7.46
N GLN A 228 18.05 -8.23 6.76
CA GLN A 228 16.63 -7.94 6.99
C GLN A 228 15.73 -9.08 6.51
N LYS A 229 16.03 -9.69 5.35
CA LYS A 229 15.33 -10.89 4.87
C LYS A 229 15.44 -12.06 5.85
N GLN A 230 16.62 -12.23 6.48
CA GLN A 230 16.81 -13.26 7.50
C GLN A 230 16.04 -12.94 8.79
N ALA A 231 16.05 -11.66 9.23
CA ALA A 231 15.27 -11.24 10.38
C ALA A 231 13.77 -11.45 10.15
N ASP A 232 13.26 -11.11 8.98
CA ASP A 232 11.84 -11.25 8.61
C ASP A 232 11.41 -12.72 8.57
N GLN A 233 12.23 -13.64 8.06
CA GLN A 233 11.92 -15.08 8.07
C GLN A 233 11.74 -15.64 9.48
N ILE A 234 12.47 -15.12 10.45
CA ILE A 234 12.37 -15.53 11.87
C ILE A 234 11.21 -14.82 12.55
N MET A 235 10.96 -13.56 12.17
CA MET A 235 9.89 -12.74 12.75
C MET A 235 8.50 -13.18 12.28
N GLN A 236 8.32 -13.62 11.03
CA GLN A 236 7.02 -13.97 10.43
C GLN A 236 6.14 -14.88 11.29
N PRO A 237 6.63 -16.01 11.86
CA PRO A 237 5.81 -16.83 12.74
C PRO A 237 5.47 -16.14 14.07
N ILE A 238 6.39 -15.34 14.61
CA ILE A 238 6.20 -14.57 15.85
C ILE A 238 5.14 -13.49 15.63
N ASP A 239 5.20 -12.77 14.52
CA ASP A 239 4.24 -11.75 14.13
C ASP A 239 2.83 -12.30 14.06
N SER A 240 2.68 -13.42 13.35
CA SER A 240 1.38 -14.07 13.19
C SER A 240 0.79 -14.52 14.54
N LEU A 241 1.58 -15.13 15.38
CA LEU A 241 1.14 -15.57 16.72
C LEU A 241 0.81 -14.36 17.61
N PHE A 242 1.62 -13.32 17.58
CA PHE A 242 1.39 -12.12 18.37
C PHE A 242 0.05 -11.46 18.01
N TRP A 243 -0.17 -11.17 16.71
CA TRP A 243 -1.39 -10.49 16.28
C TRP A 243 -2.65 -11.33 16.46
N ILE A 244 -2.58 -12.66 16.25
CA ILE A 244 -3.69 -13.56 16.53
C ILE A 244 -4.02 -13.53 18.03
N SER A 245 -3.02 -13.59 18.92
CA SER A 245 -3.22 -13.57 20.38
C SER A 245 -3.87 -12.26 20.83
N ILE A 246 -3.39 -11.12 20.33
CA ILE A 246 -3.97 -9.80 20.65
C ILE A 246 -5.41 -9.71 20.15
N THR A 247 -5.71 -10.23 18.96
CA THR A 247 -7.08 -10.24 18.44
C THR A 247 -8.00 -11.07 19.31
N ILE A 248 -7.56 -12.25 19.78
CA ILE A 248 -8.34 -13.08 20.68
C ILE A 248 -8.59 -12.36 22.02
N ILE A 249 -7.56 -11.76 22.62
CA ILE A 249 -7.67 -11.01 23.89
C ILE A 249 -8.64 -9.84 23.71
N TYR A 250 -8.52 -9.08 22.59
CA TYR A 250 -9.41 -7.97 22.29
C TYR A 250 -10.87 -8.43 22.20
N LEU A 251 -11.15 -9.51 21.47
CA LEU A 251 -12.51 -10.02 21.33
C LEU A 251 -13.07 -10.52 22.66
N LEU A 252 -12.29 -11.30 23.42
CA LEU A 252 -12.73 -11.81 24.72
C LEU A 252 -13.06 -10.68 25.70
N LEU A 253 -12.20 -9.66 25.78
CA LEU A 253 -12.43 -8.52 26.66
C LEU A 253 -13.61 -7.66 26.18
N SER A 254 -13.77 -7.44 24.88
CA SER A 254 -14.87 -6.66 24.32
C SER A 254 -16.23 -7.34 24.55
N PHE A 255 -16.30 -8.67 24.37
CA PHE A 255 -17.51 -9.43 24.64
C PHE A 255 -17.81 -9.54 26.15
N TRP A 256 -16.77 -9.68 26.99
CA TRP A 256 -16.97 -9.77 28.44
C TRP A 256 -17.43 -8.45 29.06
N THR A 257 -16.80 -7.34 28.65
CA THR A 257 -17.09 -6.02 29.24
C THR A 257 -18.23 -5.29 28.55
N GLY A 258 -18.58 -5.65 27.32
CA GLY A 258 -19.57 -4.94 26.49
C GLY A 258 -19.14 -3.53 26.07
N ASN A 259 -17.96 -3.06 26.49
CA ASN A 259 -17.46 -1.70 26.29
C ASN A 259 -16.56 -1.57 25.05
N TRP A 260 -17.12 -1.74 23.89
CA TRP A 260 -16.38 -1.64 22.60
C TRP A 260 -15.70 -0.29 22.41
N GLU A 261 -16.24 0.77 22.99
CA GLU A 261 -15.72 2.14 22.87
C GLU A 261 -14.32 2.32 23.47
N TYR A 262 -13.95 1.53 24.50
CA TYR A 262 -12.66 1.64 25.17
C TYR A 262 -11.69 0.51 24.82
N THR A 263 -12.19 -0.64 24.42
CA THR A 263 -11.33 -1.82 24.17
C THR A 263 -10.42 -1.66 22.95
N TRP A 264 -10.69 -0.73 22.03
CA TRP A 264 -9.81 -0.43 20.90
C TRP A 264 -8.40 0.03 21.30
N ILE A 265 -8.24 0.58 22.54
CA ILE A 265 -6.94 0.99 23.11
C ILE A 265 -5.95 -0.19 23.14
N ILE A 266 -6.45 -1.43 23.23
CA ILE A 266 -5.62 -2.64 23.20
C ILE A 266 -4.74 -2.69 21.94
N TRP A 267 -5.25 -2.23 20.79
CA TRP A 267 -4.50 -2.19 19.54
C TRP A 267 -3.34 -1.20 19.59
N ALA A 268 -3.55 -0.04 20.19
CA ALA A 268 -2.50 0.97 20.34
C ALA A 268 -1.38 0.47 21.27
N ILE A 269 -1.74 -0.14 22.42
CA ILE A 269 -0.79 -0.72 23.38
C ILE A 269 -0.04 -1.90 22.73
N ALA A 270 -0.76 -2.78 22.03
CA ALA A 270 -0.16 -3.91 21.33
C ALA A 270 0.85 -3.46 20.26
N GLY A 271 0.54 -2.40 19.51
CA GLY A 271 1.45 -1.81 18.53
C GLY A 271 2.77 -1.30 19.16
N LEU A 272 2.67 -0.64 20.33
CA LEU A 272 3.86 -0.18 21.06
C LEU A 272 4.69 -1.37 21.57
N ILE A 273 4.06 -2.37 22.17
CA ILE A 273 4.74 -3.59 22.65
C ILE A 273 5.42 -4.32 21.47
N TYR A 274 4.71 -4.47 20.36
CA TYR A 274 5.27 -5.08 19.16
C TYR A 274 6.49 -4.32 18.62
N SER A 275 6.42 -3.00 18.59
CA SER A 275 7.55 -2.15 18.16
C SER A 275 8.77 -2.34 19.06
N LEU A 276 8.59 -2.44 20.38
CA LEU A 276 9.67 -2.72 21.33
C LEU A 276 10.28 -4.11 21.10
N ILE A 277 9.44 -5.14 20.95
CA ILE A 277 9.91 -6.52 20.69
C ILE A 277 10.68 -6.61 19.37
N SER A 278 10.17 -5.99 18.31
CA SER A 278 10.79 -5.96 17.00
C SER A 278 12.16 -5.26 17.04
N THR A 279 12.22 -4.11 17.69
CA THR A 279 13.47 -3.36 17.87
C THR A 279 14.48 -4.13 18.69
N TYR A 280 14.07 -4.76 19.78
CA TYR A 280 14.93 -5.58 20.64
C TYR A 280 15.53 -6.76 19.84
N ILE A 281 14.72 -7.49 19.08
CA ILE A 281 15.19 -8.63 18.29
C ILE A 281 16.17 -8.17 17.20
N LYS A 282 15.90 -7.05 16.53
CA LYS A 282 16.80 -6.47 15.53
C LYS A 282 18.15 -6.04 16.14
N TYR A 283 18.12 -5.43 17.32
CA TYR A 283 19.33 -4.94 17.99
C TYR A 283 20.26 -6.06 18.51
N PHE A 284 19.68 -7.13 19.08
CA PHE A 284 20.47 -8.24 19.61
C PHE A 284 20.96 -9.24 18.55
N LYS A 285 20.55 -9.08 17.30
CA LYS A 285 20.90 -9.98 16.21
C LYS A 285 21.84 -9.35 15.18
N SER A 286 22.04 -8.04 15.23
CA SER A 286 23.07 -7.29 14.51
C SER A 286 24.41 -7.44 15.26
#